data_b03bb4431e8fa01c8f0d36ea07adc606
#
_entry.id   b03bb4431e8fa01c8f0d36ea07adc606
#
_cell.length_a   1.000
_cell.length_b   1.000
_cell.length_c   1.000
_cell.angle_alpha   90.00
_cell.angle_beta   90.00
_cell.angle_gamma   90.00
#
_symmetry.space_group_name_H-M   'P 1'
#
loop_
_entity.id
_entity.type
_entity.pdbx_description
1 polymer ?
#
loop_
_entity_poly.entity_id
_entity_poly.type
_entity_poly.pdbx_seq_one_letter_code
_entity_poly.pdbx_strand_id
1 'polypeptide(L)'
;FEEKKQLVKMTFDEIESPYPYMLSLPQYCTEQILIRHLTACGGTVERKTSLSDLKITDSGITATILSEDQTKEEVNCRWLVGCDGAHSLVRKLIGMQFAGKEYREDWVLADVEFDTTLDMSESYLFANKDGVAGFHPFSSTCGRLFADLGTTHEINQRMQPDIEAPSLEKLQQIFDERGPGNFSITKLNWLTIQSIHRRQVANYRKGDVFLAGDAAHVHSPASGQGMNTGIQDAYNLAWKMALVVNGDSPATLLDSYSVERHAVGVDILRMTDFFTWINIVRNPIAQKIRNKIGPVIAEQEIVASQYRNAVSQLSPNYRRSPAVLDENSLRKVGKLISASSGERNLKHWLEFESAPRAGDRAPNGKISDLSGKHEVSFFEISRDLKHHLLVFVGRHSDQQLSPKIAAVIDLVNSRFQALIKVHVIATSADAMKSWKLPFVIENALPFLDLHLDSELTFHRRYGSESPMLYLVRPDGYIGFRTLSIKKESLADYLSTIFSN
;
A
#
# COMPACT_ATOMS: atom_id res chain seq x y z
N PHE A 1 3.02 -25.76 8.84
CA PHE A 1 3.12 -27.19 9.11
C PHE A 1 4.01 -27.43 10.32
N GLU A 2 3.71 -28.41 11.13
CA GLU A 2 4.56 -28.94 12.20
C GLU A 2 4.64 -30.45 12.06
N GLU A 3 5.87 -31.02 12.10
CA GLU A 3 6.10 -32.47 11.96
C GLU A 3 5.28 -33.10 10.81
N LYS A 4 5.22 -32.43 9.66
CA LYS A 4 4.45 -32.78 8.45
C LYS A 4 2.92 -32.69 8.59
N LYS A 5 2.40 -32.19 9.72
CA LYS A 5 0.97 -31.92 9.90
C LYS A 5 0.65 -30.49 9.54
N GLN A 6 -0.32 -30.28 8.66
CA GLN A 6 -0.85 -28.97 8.38
C GLN A 6 -1.57 -28.41 9.61
N LEU A 7 -1.16 -27.23 10.07
CA LEU A 7 -1.77 -26.54 11.20
C LEU A 7 -2.84 -25.55 10.73
N VAL A 8 -2.53 -24.73 9.75
CA VAL A 8 -3.41 -23.67 9.22
C VAL A 8 -3.25 -23.60 7.71
N LYS A 9 -4.34 -23.37 6.99
CA LYS A 9 -4.35 -22.95 5.59
C LYS A 9 -5.05 -21.60 5.52
N MET A 10 -4.41 -20.62 4.88
CA MET A 10 -5.00 -19.30 4.64
C MET A 10 -5.17 -19.10 3.15
N THR A 11 -6.35 -18.66 2.74
CA THR A 11 -6.66 -18.30 1.35
C THR A 11 -6.85 -16.79 1.25
N PHE A 12 -6.70 -16.27 0.04
CA PHE A 12 -6.88 -14.85 -0.26
C PHE A 12 -8.13 -14.55 -1.07
N ASP A 13 -8.97 -15.58 -1.33
CA ASP A 13 -10.15 -15.49 -2.20
C ASP A 13 -11.16 -14.43 -1.75
N GLU A 14 -11.19 -14.12 -0.44
CA GLU A 14 -12.13 -13.18 0.16
C GLU A 14 -11.62 -11.73 0.23
N ILE A 15 -10.41 -11.45 -0.24
CA ILE A 15 -9.95 -10.06 -0.27
C ILE A 15 -10.66 -9.26 -1.37
N GLU A 16 -11.04 -8.05 -1.02
CA GLU A 16 -11.67 -7.12 -1.96
C GLU A 16 -10.64 -6.53 -2.93
N SER A 17 -10.21 -7.34 -3.87
CA SER A 17 -9.23 -6.99 -4.88
C SER A 17 -9.58 -7.65 -6.22
N PRO A 18 -9.26 -7.03 -7.37
CA PRO A 18 -9.26 -7.72 -8.66
C PRO A 18 -8.28 -8.90 -8.73
N TYR A 19 -7.36 -8.98 -7.76
CA TYR A 19 -6.30 -9.98 -7.67
C TYR A 19 -6.37 -10.69 -6.31
N PRO A 20 -7.39 -11.56 -6.06
CA PRO A 20 -7.60 -12.21 -4.77
C PRO A 20 -6.66 -13.41 -4.58
N TYR A 21 -5.38 -13.21 -4.79
CA TYR A 21 -4.32 -14.21 -4.67
C TYR A 21 -2.98 -13.56 -4.33
N MET A 22 -2.04 -14.35 -3.84
CA MET A 22 -0.66 -13.94 -3.66
C MET A 22 0.16 -14.33 -4.89
N LEU A 23 0.69 -13.33 -5.61
CA LEU A 23 1.57 -13.53 -6.74
C LEU A 23 3.01 -13.66 -6.26
N SER A 24 3.63 -14.82 -6.46
CA SER A 24 5.07 -15.01 -6.28
C SER A 24 5.80 -14.69 -7.58
N LEU A 25 6.59 -13.61 -7.58
CA LEU A 25 7.34 -13.15 -8.74
C LEU A 25 8.78 -12.82 -8.31
N PRO A 26 9.81 -13.32 -9.01
CA PRO A 26 11.18 -12.91 -8.74
C PRO A 26 11.35 -11.39 -8.84
N GLN A 27 12.09 -10.80 -7.91
CA GLN A 27 12.27 -9.35 -7.84
C GLN A 27 12.78 -8.75 -9.15
N TYR A 28 13.71 -9.41 -9.82
CA TYR A 28 14.25 -8.93 -11.10
C TYR A 28 13.19 -8.80 -12.20
N CYS A 29 12.15 -9.64 -12.19
CA CYS A 29 11.02 -9.53 -13.13
C CYS A 29 10.21 -8.24 -12.86
N THR A 30 9.96 -7.95 -11.57
CA THR A 30 9.29 -6.70 -11.16
C THR A 30 10.12 -5.49 -11.58
N GLU A 31 11.43 -5.51 -11.32
CA GLU A 31 12.34 -4.44 -11.74
C GLU A 31 12.35 -4.23 -13.26
N GLN A 32 12.36 -5.31 -14.05
CA GLN A 32 12.29 -5.21 -15.51
C GLN A 32 10.97 -4.60 -16.00
N ILE A 33 9.84 -4.92 -15.35
CA ILE A 33 8.54 -4.33 -15.69
C ILE A 33 8.57 -2.82 -15.41
N LEU A 34 9.09 -2.42 -14.26
CA LEU A 34 9.19 -1.01 -13.88
C LEU A 34 10.15 -0.23 -14.80
N ILE A 35 11.30 -0.81 -15.14
CA ILE A 35 12.28 -0.19 -16.06
C ILE A 35 11.67 -0.01 -17.45
N ARG A 36 10.97 -1.02 -17.98
CA ARG A 36 10.29 -0.90 -19.28
C ARG A 36 9.25 0.20 -19.28
N HIS A 37 8.48 0.30 -18.19
CA HIS A 37 7.49 1.37 -18.05
C HIS A 37 8.14 2.76 -17.96
N LEU A 38 9.20 2.89 -17.14
CA LEU A 38 9.99 4.12 -17.01
C LEU A 38 10.53 4.56 -18.39
N THR A 39 11.10 3.63 -19.15
CA THR A 39 11.63 3.91 -20.49
C THR A 39 10.53 4.36 -21.45
N ALA A 40 9.35 3.74 -21.40
CA ALA A 40 8.19 4.15 -22.20
C ALA A 40 7.70 5.57 -21.85
N CYS A 41 7.92 6.00 -20.60
CA CYS A 41 7.67 7.38 -20.16
C CYS A 41 8.82 8.36 -20.42
N GLY A 42 9.89 7.93 -21.13
CA GLY A 42 11.05 8.76 -21.46
C GLY A 42 12.12 8.85 -20.37
N GLY A 43 11.97 8.09 -19.28
CA GLY A 43 12.97 8.00 -18.20
C GLY A 43 14.01 6.92 -18.45
N THR A 44 15.15 7.02 -17.76
CA THR A 44 16.23 6.02 -17.81
C THR A 44 16.76 5.72 -16.42
N VAL A 45 17.34 4.52 -16.27
CA VAL A 45 18.11 4.14 -15.07
C VAL A 45 19.58 4.16 -15.44
N GLU A 46 20.33 5.08 -14.87
CA GLU A 46 21.78 5.17 -15.03
C GLU A 46 22.45 4.12 -14.12
N ARG A 47 22.89 3.03 -14.74
CA ARG A 47 23.61 1.96 -14.02
C ARG A 47 25.07 2.33 -13.83
N LYS A 48 25.72 1.69 -12.84
CA LYS A 48 27.16 1.91 -12.51
C LYS A 48 27.45 3.35 -12.10
N THR A 49 26.43 4.02 -11.58
CA THR A 49 26.48 5.40 -11.09
C THR A 49 26.14 5.40 -9.61
N SER A 50 26.92 6.06 -8.78
CA SER A 50 26.71 6.10 -7.33
C SER A 50 26.80 7.53 -6.79
N LEU A 51 25.99 7.84 -5.77
CA LEU A 51 26.10 9.07 -5.00
C LEU A 51 27.36 9.01 -4.14
N SER A 52 28.17 10.08 -4.11
CA SER A 52 29.35 10.17 -3.23
C SER A 52 29.23 11.28 -2.19
N ASP A 53 28.56 12.39 -2.50
CA ASP A 53 28.38 13.53 -1.60
C ASP A 53 27.08 14.28 -1.89
N LEU A 54 26.62 15.05 -0.92
CA LEU A 54 25.40 15.84 -0.99
C LEU A 54 25.58 17.16 -0.26
N LYS A 55 25.34 18.27 -0.98
CA LYS A 55 25.31 19.62 -0.42
C LYS A 55 23.91 20.19 -0.53
N ILE A 56 23.35 20.63 0.59
CA ILE A 56 22.03 21.29 0.66
C ILE A 56 22.28 22.77 0.89
N THR A 57 21.74 23.62 0.01
CA THR A 57 21.84 25.07 0.07
C THR A 57 20.44 25.70 -0.03
N ASP A 58 20.33 26.99 0.22
CA ASP A 58 19.07 27.73 0.06
C ASP A 58 18.56 27.73 -1.40
N SER A 59 19.44 27.50 -2.38
CA SER A 59 19.11 27.45 -3.80
C SER A 59 18.76 26.06 -4.32
N GLY A 60 18.89 25.02 -3.50
CA GLY A 60 18.59 23.64 -3.87
C GLY A 60 19.65 22.64 -3.39
N ILE A 61 19.71 21.50 -4.05
CA ILE A 61 20.58 20.38 -3.70
C ILE A 61 21.60 20.16 -4.80
N THR A 62 22.88 20.08 -4.44
CA THR A 62 23.95 19.61 -5.34
C THR A 62 24.37 18.21 -4.91
N ALA A 63 24.13 17.23 -5.76
CA ALA A 63 24.54 15.85 -5.57
C ALA A 63 25.82 15.57 -6.38
N THR A 64 26.85 15.03 -5.74
CA THR A 64 28.06 14.57 -6.43
C THR A 64 27.90 13.09 -6.73
N ILE A 65 27.88 12.74 -7.99
CA ILE A 65 27.78 11.36 -8.49
C ILE A 65 29.11 10.89 -9.04
N LEU A 66 29.35 9.58 -8.93
CA LEU A 66 30.53 8.89 -9.45
C LEU A 66 30.08 7.87 -10.49
N SER A 67 30.67 7.95 -11.66
CA SER A 67 30.60 6.89 -12.68
C SER A 67 31.53 5.72 -12.36
N GLU A 68 31.44 4.63 -13.12
CA GLU A 68 32.28 3.43 -12.94
C GLU A 68 33.78 3.73 -13.05
N ASP A 69 34.18 4.67 -13.89
CA ASP A 69 35.54 5.15 -14.09
C ASP A 69 35.99 6.16 -13.03
N GLN A 70 35.22 6.37 -11.97
CA GLN A 70 35.47 7.33 -10.87
C GLN A 70 35.39 8.80 -11.32
N THR A 71 34.86 9.10 -12.50
CA THR A 71 34.59 10.48 -12.93
C THR A 71 33.50 11.09 -12.04
N LYS A 72 33.77 12.29 -11.53
CA LYS A 72 32.81 13.05 -10.70
C LYS A 72 31.98 13.98 -11.55
N GLU A 73 30.69 13.99 -11.30
CA GLU A 73 29.75 14.91 -11.87
C GLU A 73 28.93 15.57 -10.75
N GLU A 74 28.67 16.86 -10.84
CA GLU A 74 27.75 17.58 -9.95
C GLU A 74 26.39 17.77 -10.62
N VAL A 75 25.35 17.21 -10.00
CA VAL A 75 23.96 17.32 -10.46
C VAL A 75 23.20 18.25 -9.52
N ASN A 76 22.66 19.32 -10.05
CA ASN A 76 21.80 20.23 -9.30
C ASN A 76 20.35 19.82 -9.44
N CYS A 77 19.66 19.66 -8.32
CA CYS A 77 18.27 19.30 -8.29
C CYS A 77 17.51 20.07 -7.19
N ARG A 78 16.22 20.23 -7.38
CA ARG A 78 15.35 20.84 -6.36
C ARG A 78 15.02 19.85 -5.26
N TRP A 79 14.76 18.60 -5.60
CA TRP A 79 14.46 17.53 -4.66
C TRP A 79 15.33 16.31 -4.93
N LEU A 80 15.65 15.58 -3.87
CA LEU A 80 16.36 14.32 -3.94
C LEU A 80 15.59 13.24 -3.17
N VAL A 81 15.44 12.06 -3.76
CA VAL A 81 14.80 10.91 -3.12
C VAL A 81 15.82 9.79 -2.95
N GLY A 82 16.16 9.47 -1.70
CA GLY A 82 17.01 8.34 -1.33
C GLY A 82 16.20 7.05 -1.32
N CYS A 83 16.45 6.18 -2.31
CA CYS A 83 15.92 4.82 -2.42
C CYS A 83 17.08 3.80 -2.39
N ASP A 84 18.19 4.16 -1.73
CA ASP A 84 19.49 3.50 -1.75
C ASP A 84 19.65 2.43 -0.66
N GLY A 85 18.54 1.89 -0.18
CA GLY A 85 18.49 0.68 0.63
C GLY A 85 18.88 0.85 2.09
N ALA A 86 18.99 -0.27 2.81
CA ALA A 86 19.22 -0.33 4.25
C ALA A 86 20.49 0.41 4.71
N HIS A 87 21.50 0.47 3.87
CA HIS A 87 22.78 1.14 4.13
C HIS A 87 22.84 2.59 3.61
N SER A 88 21.70 3.17 3.23
CA SER A 88 21.53 4.46 2.60
C SER A 88 22.59 5.50 2.94
N LEU A 89 23.28 5.96 1.89
CA LEU A 89 24.24 7.06 1.99
C LEU A 89 23.49 8.39 2.09
N VAL A 90 22.37 8.55 1.37
CA VAL A 90 21.51 9.74 1.46
C VAL A 90 21.11 9.99 2.91
N ARG A 91 20.56 8.96 3.59
CA ARG A 91 20.19 9.05 5.00
C ARG A 91 21.35 9.50 5.90
N LYS A 92 22.54 8.95 5.69
CA LYS A 92 23.75 9.29 6.46
C LYS A 92 24.18 10.73 6.21
N LEU A 93 24.25 11.15 4.96
CA LEU A 93 24.68 12.50 4.58
C LEU A 93 23.75 13.60 5.13
N ILE A 94 22.45 13.33 5.19
CA ILE A 94 21.49 14.28 5.81
C ILE A 94 21.44 14.15 7.35
N GLY A 95 22.24 13.26 7.95
CA GLY A 95 22.33 13.10 9.41
C GLY A 95 21.08 12.54 10.06
N MET A 96 20.28 11.73 9.36
CA MET A 96 19.11 11.08 9.94
C MET A 96 19.49 9.80 10.66
N GLN A 97 19.04 9.68 11.91
CA GLN A 97 19.25 8.49 12.73
C GLN A 97 18.33 7.36 12.29
N PHE A 98 18.88 6.15 12.22
CA PHE A 98 18.15 4.92 11.91
C PHE A 98 17.87 4.17 13.20
N ALA A 99 16.81 4.59 13.90
CA ALA A 99 16.48 4.07 15.22
C ALA A 99 15.79 2.70 15.15
N GLY A 100 16.10 1.83 16.10
CA GLY A 100 15.45 0.52 16.21
C GLY A 100 16.31 -0.51 16.90
N LYS A 101 16.03 -1.77 16.61
CA LYS A 101 16.69 -2.94 17.18
C LYS A 101 17.17 -3.87 16.07
N GLU A 102 18.14 -4.68 16.40
CA GLU A 102 18.62 -5.79 15.61
C GLU A 102 18.13 -7.07 16.28
N TYR A 103 17.63 -8.01 15.48
CA TYR A 103 17.32 -9.36 15.95
C TYR A 103 18.62 -10.16 15.99
N ARG A 104 18.66 -11.17 16.86
CA ARG A 104 19.82 -12.04 17.02
C ARG A 104 19.87 -13.16 16.00
N GLU A 105 18.80 -13.34 15.26
CA GLU A 105 18.61 -14.40 14.29
C GLU A 105 18.97 -13.92 12.88
N ASP A 106 19.79 -14.68 12.19
CA ASP A 106 20.05 -14.51 10.77
C ASP A 106 19.14 -15.42 9.95
N TRP A 107 18.79 -14.96 8.78
CA TRP A 107 17.98 -15.70 7.83
C TRP A 107 18.72 -15.92 6.53
N VAL A 108 18.59 -17.14 6.00
CA VAL A 108 18.99 -17.44 4.63
C VAL A 108 17.79 -17.29 3.71
N LEU A 109 18.00 -16.65 2.57
CA LEU A 109 17.09 -16.62 1.43
C LEU A 109 17.84 -17.18 0.23
N ALA A 110 17.24 -18.11 -0.50
CA ALA A 110 17.85 -18.73 -1.66
C ALA A 110 16.83 -18.97 -2.77
N ASP A 111 17.16 -18.56 -3.99
CA ASP A 111 16.41 -18.94 -5.19
C ASP A 111 17.00 -20.22 -5.74
N VAL A 112 16.19 -21.25 -5.84
CA VAL A 112 16.61 -22.62 -6.16
C VAL A 112 15.77 -23.26 -7.26
N GLU A 113 16.38 -24.22 -7.96
CA GLU A 113 15.66 -25.23 -8.70
C GLU A 113 15.48 -26.46 -7.79
N PHE A 114 14.35 -27.14 -7.90
CA PHE A 114 13.97 -28.23 -7.02
C PHE A 114 13.13 -29.28 -7.72
N ASP A 115 13.06 -30.46 -7.08
CA ASP A 115 12.11 -31.53 -7.40
C ASP A 115 11.28 -31.85 -6.14
N THR A 116 9.96 -31.86 -6.28
CA THR A 116 9.03 -32.09 -5.16
C THR A 116 7.67 -32.52 -5.66
N THR A 117 6.89 -33.14 -4.77
CA THR A 117 5.47 -33.47 -5.00
C THR A 117 4.50 -32.50 -4.33
N LEU A 118 5.00 -31.38 -3.80
CA LEU A 118 4.14 -30.33 -3.23
C LEU A 118 3.31 -29.62 -4.32
N ASP A 119 2.18 -29.08 -3.93
CA ASP A 119 1.35 -28.26 -4.82
C ASP A 119 2.00 -26.89 -5.03
N MET A 120 2.39 -26.58 -6.27
CA MET A 120 3.06 -25.32 -6.62
C MET A 120 2.11 -24.13 -6.70
N SER A 121 0.83 -24.30 -6.48
CA SER A 121 -0.12 -23.20 -6.29
C SER A 121 -0.12 -22.64 -4.86
N GLU A 122 0.61 -23.24 -3.94
CA GLU A 122 0.63 -22.92 -2.52
C GLU A 122 2.01 -22.42 -2.08
N SER A 123 2.04 -21.55 -1.09
CA SER A 123 3.26 -21.19 -0.36
C SER A 123 3.28 -21.92 0.98
N TYR A 124 4.44 -22.34 1.43
CA TYR A 124 4.60 -23.21 2.57
C TYR A 124 5.45 -22.58 3.67
N LEU A 125 5.00 -22.74 4.91
CA LEU A 125 5.77 -22.41 6.10
C LEU A 125 5.81 -23.64 7.02
N PHE A 126 7.01 -24.07 7.34
CA PHE A 126 7.29 -25.19 8.22
C PHE A 126 7.91 -24.66 9.51
N ALA A 127 7.38 -25.07 10.65
CA ALA A 127 7.90 -24.69 11.94
C ALA A 127 8.06 -25.93 12.81
N ASN A 128 9.23 -26.11 13.38
CA ASN A 128 9.50 -27.18 14.32
C ASN A 128 10.35 -26.68 15.51
N LYS A 129 10.86 -27.59 16.34
CA LYS A 129 11.72 -27.27 17.49
C LYS A 129 13.06 -26.61 17.09
N ASP A 130 13.53 -26.85 15.87
CA ASP A 130 14.86 -26.43 15.39
C ASP A 130 14.77 -25.11 14.60
N GLY A 131 13.56 -24.58 14.41
CA GLY A 131 13.33 -23.28 13.76
C GLY A 131 12.27 -23.33 12.66
N VAL A 132 12.34 -22.35 11.80
CA VAL A 132 11.39 -22.13 10.70
C VAL A 132 12.10 -22.30 9.36
N ALA A 133 11.41 -22.92 8.41
CA ALA A 133 11.76 -22.93 6.99
C ALA A 133 10.51 -22.67 6.16
N GLY A 134 10.66 -22.10 4.99
CA GLY A 134 9.52 -21.84 4.12
C GLY A 134 9.92 -21.84 2.66
N PHE A 135 8.88 -21.91 1.83
CA PHE A 135 9.03 -22.03 0.40
C PHE A 135 7.94 -21.26 -0.34
N HIS A 136 8.36 -20.42 -1.28
CA HIS A 136 7.48 -19.73 -2.22
C HIS A 136 7.82 -20.17 -3.64
N PRO A 137 6.94 -20.92 -4.31
CA PRO A 137 7.17 -21.30 -5.71
C PRO A 137 7.06 -20.10 -6.63
N PHE A 138 7.95 -20.04 -7.64
CA PHE A 138 7.86 -19.12 -8.78
C PHE A 138 7.33 -19.83 -10.01
N SER A 139 7.58 -21.13 -10.11
CA SER A 139 7.11 -22.03 -11.18
C SER A 139 7.04 -23.46 -10.65
N SER A 140 6.76 -24.42 -11.54
CA SER A 140 6.75 -25.85 -11.19
C SER A 140 8.13 -26.41 -10.78
N THR A 141 9.22 -25.73 -11.10
CA THR A 141 10.58 -26.24 -10.88
C THR A 141 11.51 -25.27 -10.18
N CYS A 142 11.09 -24.03 -9.89
CA CYS A 142 11.91 -23.06 -9.19
C CYS A 142 11.10 -22.21 -8.21
N GLY A 143 11.77 -21.73 -7.16
CA GLY A 143 11.15 -20.90 -6.13
C GLY A 143 12.14 -20.38 -5.12
N ARG A 144 11.66 -19.65 -4.15
CA ARG A 144 12.44 -19.07 -3.05
C ARG A 144 12.29 -19.87 -1.80
N LEU A 145 13.41 -20.35 -1.28
CA LEU A 145 13.52 -20.88 0.05
C LEU A 145 13.90 -19.80 1.04
N PHE A 146 13.43 -19.91 2.26
CA PHE A 146 13.88 -19.09 3.37
C PHE A 146 13.91 -19.92 4.65
N ALA A 147 14.88 -19.67 5.51
CA ALA A 147 14.97 -20.34 6.80
C ALA A 147 15.71 -19.47 7.82
N ASP A 148 15.33 -19.57 9.09
CA ASP A 148 16.16 -19.02 10.16
C ASP A 148 17.40 -19.89 10.38
N LEU A 149 18.56 -19.25 10.61
CA LEU A 149 19.84 -19.92 10.87
C LEU A 149 20.19 -20.00 12.35
N GLY A 150 19.30 -19.55 13.24
CA GLY A 150 19.55 -19.46 14.67
C GLY A 150 20.11 -18.13 15.11
N THR A 151 20.63 -18.05 16.34
CA THR A 151 21.14 -16.79 16.87
C THR A 151 22.56 -16.52 16.36
N THR A 152 22.85 -15.25 16.05
CA THR A 152 24.15 -14.77 15.60
C THR A 152 25.30 -15.20 16.53
N HIS A 153 25.00 -15.42 17.84
CA HIS A 153 25.99 -15.91 18.81
C HIS A 153 26.40 -17.36 18.56
N GLU A 154 25.46 -18.22 18.17
CA GLU A 154 25.75 -19.62 17.78
C GLU A 154 26.46 -19.67 16.43
N ILE A 155 26.16 -18.75 15.55
CA ILE A 155 26.81 -18.62 14.22
C ILE A 155 28.25 -18.11 14.39
N ASN A 156 28.47 -17.06 15.19
CA ASN A 156 29.79 -16.48 15.42
C ASN A 156 30.76 -17.43 16.16
N GLN A 157 30.27 -18.40 16.94
CA GLN A 157 31.09 -19.48 17.49
C GLN A 157 31.46 -20.53 16.42
N ARG A 158 30.73 -20.60 15.33
CA ARG A 158 30.96 -21.55 14.23
C ARG A 158 31.59 -20.92 12.98
N MET A 159 31.60 -19.60 12.87
CA MET A 159 32.01 -18.87 11.68
C MET A 159 33.05 -17.80 12.04
N GLN A 160 34.21 -17.87 11.41
CA GLN A 160 35.17 -16.80 11.31
C GLN A 160 34.65 -15.67 10.40
N PRO A 161 35.26 -14.47 10.37
CA PRO A 161 34.71 -13.26 9.74
C PRO A 161 34.40 -13.36 8.23
N ASP A 162 34.75 -14.43 7.57
CA ASP A 162 34.28 -14.76 6.21
C ASP A 162 33.13 -15.77 6.35
N ILE A 163 31.90 -15.27 6.45
CA ILE A 163 30.69 -16.09 6.40
C ILE A 163 30.64 -16.73 5.01
N GLU A 164 31.11 -17.94 4.87
CA GLU A 164 30.86 -18.74 3.67
C GLU A 164 29.37 -18.97 3.55
N ALA A 165 28.81 -18.56 2.43
CA ALA A 165 27.40 -18.79 2.12
C ALA A 165 27.09 -20.29 2.29
N PRO A 166 25.96 -20.66 2.93
CA PRO A 166 25.62 -22.08 3.12
C PRO A 166 25.62 -22.78 1.78
N SER A 167 26.30 -23.93 1.72
CA SER A 167 26.31 -24.76 0.52
C SER A 167 24.92 -25.34 0.23
N LEU A 168 24.73 -25.86 -1.00
CA LEU A 168 23.48 -26.52 -1.38
C LEU A 168 23.16 -27.65 -0.42
N GLU A 169 24.17 -28.44 -0.01
CA GLU A 169 24.02 -29.55 0.94
C GLU A 169 23.52 -29.05 2.31
N LYS A 170 23.99 -27.88 2.76
CA LYS A 170 23.53 -27.30 4.03
C LYS A 170 22.10 -26.80 3.95
N LEU A 171 21.69 -26.21 2.83
CA LEU A 171 20.30 -25.83 2.58
C LEU A 171 19.40 -27.05 2.52
N GLN A 172 19.82 -28.12 1.81
CA GLN A 172 19.10 -29.38 1.75
C GLN A 172 18.91 -29.96 3.15
N GLN A 173 19.99 -29.99 3.97
CA GLN A 173 19.89 -30.47 5.35
C GLN A 173 18.83 -29.72 6.17
N ILE A 174 18.79 -28.38 6.08
CA ILE A 174 17.78 -27.55 6.76
C ILE A 174 16.37 -27.94 6.33
N PHE A 175 16.17 -28.17 5.03
CA PHE A 175 14.87 -28.57 4.49
C PHE A 175 14.49 -30.02 4.80
N ASP A 176 15.44 -30.93 4.89
CA ASP A 176 15.23 -32.30 5.35
C ASP A 176 14.79 -32.36 6.82
N GLU A 177 15.39 -31.50 7.66
CA GLU A 177 15.09 -31.41 9.10
C GLU A 177 13.75 -30.71 9.39
N ARG A 178 13.41 -29.66 8.63
CA ARG A 178 12.29 -28.77 8.92
C ARG A 178 11.13 -28.85 7.94
N GLY A 179 11.41 -29.25 6.71
CA GLY A 179 10.47 -29.26 5.58
C GLY A 179 9.66 -30.54 5.47
N PRO A 180 9.02 -30.77 4.31
CA PRO A 180 8.05 -31.85 4.12
C PRO A 180 8.70 -33.24 3.94
N GLY A 181 10.02 -33.32 3.72
CA GLY A 181 10.75 -34.56 3.51
C GLY A 181 10.68 -35.14 2.09
N ASN A 182 9.95 -34.49 1.19
CA ASN A 182 9.87 -34.82 -0.25
C ASN A 182 10.26 -33.61 -1.11
N PHE A 183 11.28 -32.88 -0.69
CA PHE A 183 11.79 -31.71 -1.35
C PHE A 183 13.29 -31.88 -1.62
N SER A 184 13.70 -31.87 -2.88
CA SER A 184 15.09 -32.02 -3.29
C SER A 184 15.57 -30.80 -4.04
N ILE A 185 16.59 -30.11 -3.52
CA ILE A 185 17.21 -28.96 -4.15
C ILE A 185 18.18 -29.46 -5.21
N THR A 186 17.92 -29.15 -6.48
CA THR A 186 18.73 -29.61 -7.60
C THR A 186 19.80 -28.58 -8.00
N LYS A 187 19.53 -27.28 -7.79
CA LYS A 187 20.45 -26.20 -8.15
C LYS A 187 20.21 -24.95 -7.32
N LEU A 188 21.27 -24.29 -6.95
CA LEU A 188 21.27 -22.99 -6.29
C LEU A 188 21.53 -21.89 -7.34
N ASN A 189 20.56 -20.99 -7.54
CA ASN A 189 20.67 -19.89 -8.50
C ASN A 189 21.12 -18.59 -7.85
N TRP A 190 20.69 -18.34 -6.61
CA TRP A 190 21.04 -17.16 -5.82
C TRP A 190 20.88 -17.45 -4.33
N LEU A 191 21.71 -16.82 -3.52
CA LEU A 191 21.63 -16.94 -2.07
C LEU A 191 22.11 -15.65 -1.41
N THR A 192 21.44 -15.29 -0.30
CA THR A 192 21.87 -14.24 0.62
C THR A 192 21.59 -14.63 2.06
N ILE A 193 22.43 -14.15 2.97
CA ILE A 193 22.16 -14.17 4.41
C ILE A 193 21.74 -12.75 4.81
N GLN A 194 20.65 -12.62 5.52
CA GLN A 194 20.16 -11.35 6.02
C GLN A 194 20.05 -11.38 7.54
N SER A 195 20.77 -10.47 8.18
CA SER A 195 20.51 -10.12 9.58
C SER A 195 19.23 -9.31 9.64
N ILE A 196 18.31 -9.71 10.50
CA ILE A 196 17.03 -9.02 10.63
C ILE A 196 17.23 -7.74 11.42
N HIS A 197 16.95 -6.63 10.77
CA HIS A 197 16.89 -5.32 11.40
C HIS A 197 15.44 -4.85 11.49
N ARG A 198 15.14 -4.21 12.61
CA ARG A 198 13.90 -3.45 12.80
C ARG A 198 14.30 -2.00 13.06
N ARG A 199 14.41 -1.22 12.01
CA ARG A 199 14.85 0.16 12.10
C ARG A 199 13.99 1.07 11.24
N GLN A 200 13.78 2.30 11.73
CA GLN A 200 13.04 3.31 11.00
C GLN A 200 13.60 4.71 11.34
N VAL A 201 13.60 5.61 10.37
CA VAL A 201 13.90 7.02 10.60
C VAL A 201 12.70 7.70 11.26
N ALA A 202 12.95 8.77 12.05
CA ALA A 202 11.87 9.52 12.71
C ALA A 202 10.99 10.30 11.72
N ASN A 203 11.55 10.70 10.59
CA ASN A 203 10.85 11.41 9.52
C ASN A 203 11.34 10.90 8.17
N TYR A 204 10.45 10.86 7.16
CA TYR A 204 10.80 10.43 5.81
C TYR A 204 11.21 11.63 4.91
N ARG A 205 11.23 12.83 5.48
CA ARG A 205 11.61 14.07 4.80
C ARG A 205 12.51 14.92 5.70
N LYS A 206 13.55 15.53 5.12
CA LYS A 206 14.37 16.57 5.74
C LYS A 206 14.63 17.67 4.69
N GLY A 207 13.96 18.80 4.83
CA GLY A 207 13.97 19.84 3.79
C GLY A 207 13.45 19.29 2.46
N ASP A 208 14.27 19.39 1.43
CA ASP A 208 13.93 18.89 0.07
C ASP A 208 14.49 17.48 -0.24
N VAL A 209 14.99 16.77 0.78
CA VAL A 209 15.44 15.39 0.67
C VAL A 209 14.41 14.45 1.30
N PHE A 210 14.05 13.41 0.56
CA PHE A 210 13.10 12.36 0.96
C PHE A 210 13.80 11.01 1.05
N LEU A 211 13.27 10.10 1.87
CA LEU A 211 13.69 8.71 1.95
C LEU A 211 12.49 7.81 1.67
N ALA A 212 12.69 6.73 0.91
CA ALA A 212 11.65 5.75 0.58
C ALA A 212 12.20 4.31 0.66
N GLY A 213 11.33 3.35 0.97
CA GLY A 213 11.69 1.94 1.12
C GLY A 213 12.72 1.71 2.20
N ASP A 214 13.66 0.80 1.97
CA ASP A 214 14.67 0.39 2.95
C ASP A 214 15.60 1.52 3.40
N ALA A 215 15.70 2.61 2.65
CA ALA A 215 16.40 3.81 3.11
C ALA A 215 15.71 4.47 4.31
N ALA A 216 14.39 4.36 4.40
CA ALA A 216 13.55 4.93 5.46
C ALA A 216 13.21 3.94 6.58
N HIS A 217 12.97 2.67 6.24
CA HIS A 217 12.56 1.62 7.19
C HIS A 217 12.99 0.24 6.72
N VAL A 218 13.45 -0.59 7.64
CA VAL A 218 13.82 -1.99 7.41
C VAL A 218 13.11 -2.87 8.42
N HIS A 219 12.55 -3.97 7.95
CA HIS A 219 11.86 -4.95 8.77
C HIS A 219 12.22 -6.39 8.38
N SER A 220 11.76 -7.36 9.18
CA SER A 220 11.98 -8.78 8.92
C SER A 220 11.45 -9.19 7.55
N PRO A 221 12.19 -10.01 6.78
CA PRO A 221 11.72 -10.58 5.52
C PRO A 221 10.60 -11.61 5.71
N ALA A 222 10.32 -12.05 6.95
CA ALA A 222 9.36 -13.11 7.26
C ALA A 222 7.93 -12.90 6.74
N SER A 223 7.56 -11.67 6.39
CA SER A 223 6.25 -11.34 5.83
C SER A 223 6.26 -11.06 4.31
N GLY A 224 7.42 -11.02 3.67
CA GLY A 224 7.55 -10.73 2.23
C GLY A 224 7.09 -9.32 1.79
N GLN A 225 6.99 -8.34 2.70
CA GLN A 225 6.34 -7.05 2.43
C GLN A 225 7.29 -5.90 2.09
N GLY A 226 8.60 -6.06 2.19
CA GLY A 226 9.58 -4.98 2.01
C GLY A 226 9.44 -4.25 0.69
N MET A 227 9.55 -4.97 -0.41
CA MET A 227 9.43 -4.42 -1.76
C MET A 227 8.07 -3.73 -1.98
N ASN A 228 6.98 -4.39 -1.57
CA ASN A 228 5.62 -3.85 -1.75
C ASN A 228 5.41 -2.54 -0.98
N THR A 229 5.96 -2.44 0.23
CA THR A 229 5.91 -1.21 1.04
C THR A 229 6.72 -0.09 0.40
N GLY A 230 7.93 -0.40 -0.09
CA GLY A 230 8.78 0.57 -0.79
C GLY A 230 8.14 1.10 -2.08
N ILE A 231 7.48 0.23 -2.86
CA ILE A 231 6.71 0.64 -4.05
C ILE A 231 5.58 1.60 -3.66
N GLN A 232 4.86 1.32 -2.56
CA GLN A 232 3.81 2.22 -2.08
C GLN A 232 4.35 3.54 -1.52
N ASP A 233 5.54 3.55 -0.91
CA ASP A 233 6.21 4.80 -0.51
C ASP A 233 6.49 5.66 -1.74
N ALA A 234 7.10 5.06 -2.77
CA ALA A 234 7.40 5.75 -4.01
C ALA A 234 6.13 6.28 -4.70
N TYR A 235 5.07 5.47 -4.76
CA TYR A 235 3.80 5.88 -5.37
C TYR A 235 3.13 7.03 -4.60
N ASN A 236 3.08 6.94 -3.26
CA ASN A 236 2.52 7.99 -2.41
C ASN A 236 3.28 9.31 -2.55
N LEU A 237 4.61 9.28 -2.66
CA LEU A 237 5.43 10.48 -2.88
C LEU A 237 5.29 11.02 -4.31
N ALA A 238 5.31 10.14 -5.31
CA ALA A 238 5.42 10.51 -6.71
C ALA A 238 4.25 11.35 -7.21
N TRP A 239 2.99 10.98 -6.92
CA TRP A 239 1.84 11.77 -7.36
C TRP A 239 1.80 13.16 -6.73
N LYS A 240 2.21 13.28 -5.45
CA LYS A 240 2.29 14.56 -4.74
C LYS A 240 3.39 15.42 -5.34
N MET A 241 4.54 14.82 -5.59
CA MET A 241 5.67 15.52 -6.20
C MET A 241 5.35 15.97 -7.62
N ALA A 242 4.65 15.17 -8.42
CA ALA A 242 4.21 15.55 -9.76
C ALA A 242 3.32 16.79 -9.73
N LEU A 243 2.33 16.85 -8.84
CA LEU A 243 1.48 18.04 -8.70
C LEU A 243 2.28 19.29 -8.30
N VAL A 244 3.26 19.15 -7.38
CA VAL A 244 4.09 20.27 -6.94
C VAL A 244 5.06 20.73 -8.03
N VAL A 245 5.64 19.79 -8.79
CA VAL A 245 6.53 20.10 -9.93
C VAL A 245 5.79 20.88 -11.01
N ASN A 246 4.56 20.47 -11.32
CA ASN A 246 3.71 21.11 -12.32
C ASN A 246 3.13 22.46 -11.84
N GLY A 247 3.28 22.81 -10.56
CA GLY A 247 2.70 24.03 -9.99
C GLY A 247 1.22 23.87 -9.60
N ASP A 248 0.66 22.67 -9.75
CA ASP A 248 -0.75 22.37 -9.45
C ASP A 248 -1.02 22.30 -7.95
N SER A 249 0.02 22.14 -7.11
CA SER A 249 -0.09 22.05 -5.65
C SER A 249 1.01 22.81 -4.93
N PRO A 250 0.73 23.34 -3.72
CA PRO A 250 1.77 23.95 -2.90
C PRO A 250 2.75 22.89 -2.38
N ALA A 251 4.02 23.26 -2.16
CA ALA A 251 5.06 22.35 -1.67
C ALA A 251 4.74 21.72 -0.28
N THR A 252 3.84 22.33 0.47
CA THR A 252 3.33 21.80 1.76
C THR A 252 2.59 20.49 1.62
N LEU A 253 2.06 20.14 0.42
CA LEU A 253 1.48 18.83 0.17
C LEU A 253 2.48 17.70 0.45
N LEU A 254 3.77 17.93 0.16
CA LEU A 254 4.84 16.96 0.38
C LEU A 254 5.08 16.61 1.86
N ASP A 255 4.64 17.47 2.80
CA ASP A 255 4.75 17.18 4.24
C ASP A 255 3.88 15.99 4.65
N SER A 256 2.76 15.78 3.94
CA SER A 256 1.87 14.65 4.17
C SER A 256 2.53 13.29 3.94
N TYR A 257 3.55 13.21 3.07
CA TYR A 257 4.28 11.97 2.79
C TYR A 257 4.85 11.33 4.04
N SER A 258 5.63 12.12 4.81
CA SER A 258 6.24 11.62 6.05
C SER A 258 5.19 11.18 7.07
N VAL A 259 4.12 11.95 7.24
CA VAL A 259 3.04 11.63 8.19
C VAL A 259 2.34 10.32 7.83
N GLU A 260 2.04 10.14 6.55
CA GLU A 260 1.32 8.97 6.04
C GLU A 260 2.20 7.71 6.08
N ARG A 261 3.39 7.77 5.47
CA ARG A 261 4.21 6.57 5.27
C ARG A 261 4.99 6.16 6.51
N HIS A 262 5.37 7.10 7.39
CA HIS A 262 5.96 6.77 8.67
C HIS A 262 4.98 5.96 9.54
N ALA A 263 3.69 6.34 9.58
CA ALA A 263 2.68 5.59 10.33
C ALA A 263 2.53 4.15 9.82
N VAL A 264 2.50 3.95 8.50
CA VAL A 264 2.46 2.62 7.87
C VAL A 264 3.71 1.82 8.21
N GLY A 265 4.90 2.44 8.16
CA GLY A 265 6.16 1.79 8.56
C GLY A 265 6.11 1.29 10.02
N VAL A 266 5.58 2.09 10.95
CA VAL A 266 5.40 1.67 12.36
C VAL A 266 4.47 0.46 12.46
N ASP A 267 3.35 0.45 11.74
CA ASP A 267 2.38 -0.64 11.82
C ASP A 267 2.94 -1.93 11.20
N ILE A 268 3.66 -1.84 10.09
CA ILE A 268 4.36 -2.99 9.49
C ILE A 268 5.43 -3.53 10.43
N LEU A 269 6.22 -2.66 11.05
CA LEU A 269 7.23 -3.07 12.03
C LEU A 269 6.62 -3.82 13.22
N ARG A 270 5.47 -3.39 13.73
CA ARG A 270 4.74 -4.07 14.81
C ARG A 270 4.21 -5.42 14.36
N MET A 271 3.62 -5.47 13.18
CA MET A 271 3.07 -6.70 12.62
C MET A 271 4.16 -7.74 12.35
N THR A 272 5.26 -7.34 11.69
CA THR A 272 6.37 -8.24 11.41
C THR A 272 7.05 -8.72 12.68
N ASP A 273 7.14 -7.89 13.73
CA ASP A 273 7.60 -8.31 15.06
C ASP A 273 6.74 -9.42 15.63
N PHE A 274 5.43 -9.26 15.59
CA PHE A 274 4.51 -10.26 16.13
C PHE A 274 4.65 -11.59 15.39
N PHE A 275 4.70 -11.58 14.06
CA PHE A 275 4.91 -12.81 13.28
C PHE A 275 6.29 -13.42 13.51
N THR A 276 7.33 -12.61 13.57
CA THR A 276 8.68 -13.09 13.86
C THR A 276 8.71 -13.73 15.25
N TRP A 277 8.14 -13.07 16.26
CA TRP A 277 8.08 -13.60 17.62
C TRP A 277 7.33 -14.95 17.70
N ILE A 278 6.15 -15.06 17.07
CA ILE A 278 5.39 -16.32 17.04
C ILE A 278 6.20 -17.44 16.39
N ASN A 279 6.92 -17.15 15.32
CA ASN A 279 7.64 -18.15 14.55
C ASN A 279 8.95 -18.58 15.24
N ILE A 280 9.65 -17.66 15.92
CA ILE A 280 10.97 -17.91 16.55
C ILE A 280 10.85 -18.46 17.98
N VAL A 281 9.65 -18.59 18.51
CA VAL A 281 9.46 -19.15 19.87
C VAL A 281 10.11 -20.54 20.00
N ARG A 282 11.19 -20.61 20.80
CA ARG A 282 11.95 -21.86 21.04
C ARG A 282 11.58 -22.57 22.35
N ASN A 283 10.81 -21.91 23.23
CA ASN A 283 10.36 -22.53 24.48
C ASN A 283 9.36 -23.66 24.16
N PRO A 284 9.61 -24.92 24.58
CA PRO A 284 8.77 -26.05 24.21
C PRO A 284 7.32 -25.96 24.70
N ILE A 285 7.11 -25.30 25.85
CA ILE A 285 5.76 -25.08 26.39
C ILE A 285 5.01 -24.06 25.54
N ALA A 286 5.67 -22.96 25.21
CA ALA A 286 5.09 -21.91 24.37
C ALA A 286 4.81 -22.42 22.94
N GLN A 287 5.68 -23.28 22.38
CA GLN A 287 5.43 -23.95 21.11
C GLN A 287 4.19 -24.84 21.15
N LYS A 288 4.03 -25.67 22.20
CA LYS A 288 2.83 -26.50 22.37
C LYS A 288 1.55 -25.67 22.49
N ILE A 289 1.60 -24.55 23.20
CA ILE A 289 0.47 -23.61 23.31
C ILE A 289 0.17 -22.99 21.95
N ARG A 290 1.17 -22.47 21.25
CA ARG A 290 1.04 -21.92 19.91
C ARG A 290 0.39 -22.89 18.95
N ASN A 291 0.90 -24.14 18.90
CA ASN A 291 0.49 -25.15 17.94
C ASN A 291 -0.91 -25.72 18.23
N LYS A 292 -1.35 -25.66 19.50
CA LYS A 292 -2.68 -26.10 19.89
C LYS A 292 -3.75 -25.00 19.79
N ILE A 293 -3.41 -23.77 20.16
CA ILE A 293 -4.35 -22.65 20.23
C ILE A 293 -4.29 -21.79 18.96
N GLY A 294 -3.10 -21.64 18.36
CA GLY A 294 -2.89 -20.83 17.18
C GLY A 294 -3.83 -21.15 16.01
N PRO A 295 -4.00 -22.43 15.62
CA PRO A 295 -4.94 -22.81 14.57
C PRO A 295 -6.38 -22.37 14.86
N VAL A 296 -6.86 -22.61 16.10
CA VAL A 296 -8.22 -22.25 16.52
C VAL A 296 -8.45 -20.72 16.43
N ILE A 297 -7.43 -19.93 16.79
CA ILE A 297 -7.51 -18.47 16.68
C ILE A 297 -7.43 -18.04 15.21
N ALA A 298 -6.54 -18.64 14.43
CA ALA A 298 -6.35 -18.28 13.02
C ALA A 298 -7.56 -18.64 12.13
N GLU A 299 -8.35 -19.63 12.53
CA GLU A 299 -9.61 -20.00 11.86
C GLU A 299 -10.76 -19.02 12.18
N GLN A 300 -10.62 -18.14 13.17
CA GLN A 300 -11.62 -17.12 13.41
C GLN A 300 -11.59 -16.11 12.27
N GLU A 301 -12.73 -15.91 11.59
CA GLU A 301 -12.82 -15.04 10.40
C GLU A 301 -12.31 -13.62 10.64
N ILE A 302 -12.57 -13.06 11.82
CA ILE A 302 -12.08 -11.73 12.20
C ILE A 302 -10.54 -11.69 12.17
N VAL A 303 -9.86 -12.71 12.68
CA VAL A 303 -8.41 -12.79 12.73
C VAL A 303 -7.85 -13.08 11.34
N ALA A 304 -8.47 -13.99 10.60
CA ALA A 304 -8.09 -14.34 9.25
C ALA A 304 -8.20 -13.13 8.30
N SER A 305 -9.29 -12.39 8.36
CA SER A 305 -9.49 -11.18 7.53
C SER A 305 -8.51 -10.07 7.90
N GLN A 306 -8.23 -9.85 9.19
CA GLN A 306 -7.21 -8.89 9.61
C GLN A 306 -5.83 -9.27 9.08
N TYR A 307 -5.47 -10.55 9.14
CA TYR A 307 -4.21 -11.05 8.58
C TYR A 307 -4.16 -10.86 7.07
N ARG A 308 -5.19 -11.30 6.33
CA ARG A 308 -5.29 -11.12 4.88
C ARG A 308 -5.14 -9.66 4.47
N ASN A 309 -5.87 -8.76 5.12
CA ASN A 309 -5.79 -7.32 4.85
C ASN A 309 -4.42 -6.72 5.18
N ALA A 310 -3.77 -7.20 6.24
CA ALA A 310 -2.44 -6.74 6.63
C ALA A 310 -1.37 -7.20 5.63
N VAL A 311 -1.38 -8.48 5.23
CA VAL A 311 -0.41 -9.07 4.29
C VAL A 311 -0.62 -8.52 2.87
N SER A 312 -1.86 -8.30 2.44
CA SER A 312 -2.18 -7.67 1.15
C SER A 312 -2.00 -6.16 1.15
N GLN A 313 -1.64 -5.56 2.31
CA GLN A 313 -1.49 -4.12 2.50
C GLN A 313 -2.77 -3.31 2.16
N LEU A 314 -3.93 -3.89 2.41
CA LEU A 314 -5.23 -3.21 2.29
C LEU A 314 -5.66 -2.51 3.59
N SER A 315 -5.01 -2.82 4.72
CA SER A 315 -5.32 -2.24 6.04
C SER A 315 -4.71 -0.86 6.33
N PRO A 316 -3.60 -0.40 5.70
CA PRO A 316 -3.06 0.92 5.96
C PRO A 316 -4.08 2.03 5.73
N ASN A 317 -4.02 3.08 6.57
CA ASN A 317 -4.86 4.26 6.41
C ASN A 317 -4.08 5.55 6.70
N TYR A 318 -4.60 6.66 6.20
CA TYR A 318 -4.01 8.00 6.33
C TYR A 318 -4.91 8.98 7.07
N ARG A 319 -5.76 8.50 7.98
CA ARG A 319 -6.76 9.31 8.71
C ARG A 319 -6.18 10.48 9.49
N ARG A 320 -4.87 10.49 9.76
CA ARG A 320 -4.15 11.57 10.47
C ARG A 320 -3.40 12.51 9.53
N SER A 321 -3.50 12.29 8.23
CA SER A 321 -2.80 13.11 7.24
C SER A 321 -3.36 14.52 7.17
N PRO A 322 -2.51 15.54 7.03
CA PRO A 322 -2.96 16.91 6.74
C PRO A 322 -3.61 17.04 5.34
N ALA A 323 -3.36 16.08 4.44
CA ALA A 323 -3.96 16.01 3.11
C ALA A 323 -5.29 15.23 3.07
N VAL A 324 -5.92 15.03 4.25
CA VAL A 324 -7.17 14.28 4.39
C VAL A 324 -8.16 15.08 5.24
N LEU A 325 -9.40 15.17 4.79
CA LEU A 325 -10.48 15.84 5.52
C LEU A 325 -11.73 14.98 5.58
N ASP A 326 -12.13 14.64 6.80
CA ASP A 326 -13.43 14.06 7.13
C ASP A 326 -14.31 15.16 7.74
N GLU A 327 -15.22 15.73 6.94
CA GLU A 327 -15.97 16.92 7.36
C GLU A 327 -16.93 16.63 8.52
N ASN A 328 -17.41 15.41 8.62
CA ASN A 328 -18.43 15.00 9.60
C ASN A 328 -17.85 14.12 10.73
N SER A 329 -16.56 14.21 11.02
CA SER A 329 -15.99 13.52 12.18
C SER A 329 -16.67 13.90 13.50
N LEU A 330 -16.73 12.97 14.45
CA LEU A 330 -17.44 13.08 15.74
C LEU A 330 -17.31 14.42 16.50
N ARG A 331 -16.22 15.19 16.27
CA ARG A 331 -16.02 16.51 16.88
C ARG A 331 -17.02 17.59 16.41
N LYS A 332 -17.60 17.45 15.21
CA LYS A 332 -18.59 18.40 14.66
C LYS A 332 -20.05 17.96 14.92
N VAL A 333 -20.25 16.67 15.17
CA VAL A 333 -21.59 16.04 15.30
C VAL A 333 -22.32 16.48 16.57
N GLY A 334 -21.64 16.79 17.67
CA GLY A 334 -22.29 17.35 18.87
C GLY A 334 -23.13 18.62 18.60
N LYS A 335 -22.79 19.37 17.54
CA LYS A 335 -23.57 20.54 17.09
C LYS A 335 -24.73 20.17 16.14
N LEU A 336 -24.65 19.04 15.43
CA LEU A 336 -25.69 18.59 14.49
C LEU A 336 -26.82 17.83 15.21
N ILE A 337 -26.50 17.03 16.22
CA ILE A 337 -27.51 16.29 17.01
C ILE A 337 -28.40 17.25 17.80
N SER A 338 -27.85 18.40 18.22
CA SER A 338 -28.65 19.42 18.92
C SER A 338 -29.59 20.22 18.01
N ALA A 339 -29.43 20.12 16.68
CA ALA A 339 -30.17 20.96 15.73
C ALA A 339 -31.24 20.23 14.89
N SER A 340 -31.30 18.89 14.90
CA SER A 340 -32.26 18.15 14.08
C SER A 340 -32.78 16.90 14.78
N SER A 341 -34.03 16.96 15.21
CA SER A 341 -34.81 15.85 15.74
C SER A 341 -35.33 14.95 14.61
N GLY A 342 -34.83 13.72 14.49
CA GLY A 342 -35.39 12.70 13.61
C GLY A 342 -34.62 11.41 13.55
N GLU A 343 -35.27 10.27 13.76
CA GLU A 343 -34.69 8.91 13.67
C GLU A 343 -33.98 8.62 12.33
N ARG A 344 -34.42 9.23 11.23
CA ARG A 344 -33.78 9.11 9.92
C ARG A 344 -32.36 9.66 9.91
N ASN A 345 -32.12 10.79 10.57
CA ASN A 345 -30.79 11.40 10.61
C ASN A 345 -29.78 10.57 11.40
N LEU A 346 -30.23 9.89 12.46
CA LEU A 346 -29.36 9.03 13.28
C LEU A 346 -28.95 7.75 12.50
N LYS A 347 -29.89 7.13 11.76
CA LYS A 347 -29.60 5.95 10.96
C LYS A 347 -28.60 6.26 9.85
N HIS A 348 -28.82 7.31 9.08
CA HIS A 348 -27.88 7.74 8.02
C HIS A 348 -26.51 8.10 8.57
N TRP A 349 -26.46 8.71 9.75
CA TRP A 349 -25.22 8.99 10.42
C TRP A 349 -24.46 7.71 10.84
N LEU A 350 -25.17 6.72 11.40
CA LEU A 350 -24.56 5.43 11.78
C LEU A 350 -24.03 4.66 10.55
N GLU A 351 -24.75 4.68 9.45
CA GLU A 351 -24.31 4.08 8.19
C GLU A 351 -23.05 4.77 7.67
N PHE A 352 -22.99 6.09 7.69
CA PHE A 352 -21.82 6.85 7.30
C PHE A 352 -20.62 6.62 8.24
N GLU A 353 -20.83 6.48 9.54
CA GLU A 353 -19.75 6.16 10.48
C GLU A 353 -19.19 4.75 10.31
N SER A 354 -19.99 3.80 9.85
CA SER A 354 -19.55 2.45 9.49
C SER A 354 -18.88 2.36 8.11
N ALA A 355 -19.06 3.37 7.26
CA ALA A 355 -18.51 3.46 5.92
C ALA A 355 -17.02 3.86 5.93
N PRO A 356 -16.31 3.65 4.82
CA PRO A 356 -14.92 4.05 4.69
C PRO A 356 -14.72 5.53 4.99
N ARG A 357 -13.76 5.84 5.88
CA ARG A 357 -13.46 7.20 6.32
C ARG A 357 -12.49 7.88 5.38
N ALA A 358 -12.43 9.20 5.44
CA ALA A 358 -11.32 9.89 4.81
C ALA A 358 -9.98 9.42 5.39
N GLY A 359 -9.05 9.08 4.51
CA GLY A 359 -7.79 8.41 4.83
C GLY A 359 -7.82 6.89 4.68
N ASP A 360 -8.98 6.27 4.52
CA ASP A 360 -9.07 4.84 4.20
C ASP A 360 -8.88 4.59 2.70
N ARG A 361 -8.52 3.38 2.35
CA ARG A 361 -8.54 2.93 0.96
C ARG A 361 -9.97 2.94 0.43
N ALA A 362 -10.17 3.49 -0.76
CA ALA A 362 -11.46 3.49 -1.42
C ALA A 362 -11.87 2.05 -1.79
N PRO A 363 -13.06 1.59 -1.38
CA PRO A 363 -13.55 0.27 -1.76
C PRO A 363 -13.77 0.18 -3.27
N ASN A 364 -13.52 -1.00 -3.82
CA ASN A 364 -13.97 -1.31 -5.17
C ASN A 364 -15.48 -1.55 -5.20
N GLY A 365 -16.07 -1.51 -6.37
CA GLY A 365 -17.48 -1.84 -6.59
C GLY A 365 -17.81 -1.81 -8.07
N LYS A 366 -18.87 -2.50 -8.43
CA LYS A 366 -19.35 -2.56 -9.79
C LYS A 366 -20.41 -1.49 -10.01
N ILE A 367 -20.31 -0.81 -11.13
CA ILE A 367 -21.25 0.20 -11.62
C ILE A 367 -21.44 -0.02 -13.10
N SER A 368 -22.54 0.43 -13.66
CA SER A 368 -22.82 0.30 -15.10
C SER A 368 -22.91 1.65 -15.79
N ASP A 369 -22.79 1.63 -17.10
CA ASP A 369 -23.14 2.78 -17.94
C ASP A 369 -24.63 3.10 -17.86
N LEU A 370 -25.05 4.22 -18.46
CA LEU A 370 -26.47 4.65 -18.48
C LEU A 370 -27.40 3.67 -19.22
N SER A 371 -26.86 2.78 -20.05
CA SER A 371 -27.66 1.73 -20.70
C SER A 371 -27.90 0.53 -19.79
N GLY A 372 -27.15 0.40 -18.69
CA GLY A 372 -27.14 -0.76 -17.81
C GLY A 372 -26.53 -2.02 -18.43
N LYS A 373 -25.92 -1.92 -19.62
CA LYS A 373 -25.40 -3.07 -20.39
C LYS A 373 -23.92 -3.33 -20.14
N HIS A 374 -23.14 -2.30 -19.83
CA HIS A 374 -21.71 -2.41 -19.61
C HIS A 374 -21.39 -2.17 -18.15
N GLU A 375 -21.02 -3.23 -17.45
CA GLU A 375 -20.59 -3.17 -16.07
C GLU A 375 -19.08 -2.99 -16.02
N VAL A 376 -18.61 -2.05 -15.21
CA VAL A 376 -17.19 -1.77 -14.96
C VAL A 376 -16.95 -1.67 -13.46
N SER A 377 -15.73 -2.01 -13.03
CA SER A 377 -15.36 -1.81 -11.63
C SER A 377 -14.80 -0.40 -11.41
N PHE A 378 -14.97 0.13 -10.22
CA PHE A 378 -14.40 1.44 -9.86
C PHE A 378 -12.87 1.45 -10.03
N PHE A 379 -12.19 0.36 -9.69
CA PHE A 379 -10.74 0.27 -9.87
C PHE A 379 -10.30 0.28 -11.33
N GLU A 380 -11.17 -0.10 -12.28
CA GLU A 380 -10.86 -0.01 -13.72
C GLU A 380 -10.93 1.43 -14.22
N ILE A 381 -11.94 2.18 -13.76
CA ILE A 381 -12.13 3.57 -14.20
C ILE A 381 -11.24 4.58 -13.46
N SER A 382 -10.65 4.19 -12.32
CA SER A 382 -9.76 5.01 -11.51
C SER A 382 -8.27 4.70 -11.68
N ARG A 383 -7.88 4.11 -12.82
CA ARG A 383 -6.47 3.78 -13.10
C ARG A 383 -5.61 4.95 -13.54
N ASP A 384 -6.21 6.05 -13.94
CA ASP A 384 -5.46 7.25 -14.30
C ASP A 384 -4.86 7.95 -13.08
N LEU A 385 -4.00 8.92 -13.31
CA LEU A 385 -3.29 9.65 -12.24
C LEU A 385 -4.07 10.85 -11.69
N LYS A 386 -5.39 10.91 -11.94
CA LYS A 386 -6.26 11.97 -11.46
C LYS A 386 -6.84 11.67 -10.09
N HIS A 387 -7.39 12.69 -9.48
CA HIS A 387 -8.33 12.51 -8.38
C HIS A 387 -9.70 12.12 -8.95
N HIS A 388 -10.45 11.27 -8.24
CA HIS A 388 -11.77 10.80 -8.66
C HIS A 388 -12.83 11.29 -7.66
N LEU A 389 -13.67 12.23 -8.09
CA LEU A 389 -14.77 12.74 -7.29
C LEU A 389 -16.02 11.87 -7.52
N LEU A 390 -16.40 11.09 -6.53
CA LEU A 390 -17.62 10.30 -6.52
C LEU A 390 -18.76 11.14 -5.95
N VAL A 391 -19.77 11.39 -6.76
CA VAL A 391 -20.99 12.10 -6.40
C VAL A 391 -22.12 11.09 -6.30
N PHE A 392 -22.36 10.59 -5.10
CA PHE A 392 -23.49 9.70 -4.84
C PHE A 392 -24.76 10.51 -4.68
N VAL A 393 -25.79 10.12 -5.38
CA VAL A 393 -27.08 10.84 -5.33
C VAL A 393 -28.05 10.32 -4.28
N GLY A 394 -27.72 9.15 -3.67
CA GLY A 394 -28.59 8.49 -2.69
C GLY A 394 -29.78 7.76 -3.30
N ARG A 395 -30.56 7.11 -2.45
CA ARG A 395 -31.76 6.32 -2.88
C ARG A 395 -32.92 7.19 -3.35
N HIS A 396 -33.06 8.39 -2.82
CA HIS A 396 -34.19 9.28 -3.10
C HIS A 396 -33.67 10.52 -3.84
N SER A 397 -33.97 10.59 -5.14
CA SER A 397 -33.65 11.75 -5.95
C SER A 397 -34.60 12.93 -5.59
N ASP A 398 -34.05 13.93 -4.91
CA ASP A 398 -34.72 15.20 -4.71
C ASP A 398 -34.38 16.13 -5.88
N GLN A 399 -35.35 16.82 -6.44
CA GLN A 399 -35.12 17.83 -7.49
C GLN A 399 -34.19 18.96 -7.03
N GLN A 400 -34.09 19.19 -5.72
CA GLN A 400 -33.15 20.17 -5.14
C GLN A 400 -31.66 19.74 -5.24
N LEU A 401 -31.39 18.48 -5.60
CA LEU A 401 -30.01 17.98 -5.79
C LEU A 401 -29.38 18.48 -7.09
N SER A 402 -30.18 18.63 -8.14
CA SER A 402 -29.68 19.05 -9.46
C SER A 402 -28.84 20.33 -9.43
N PRO A 403 -29.28 21.44 -8.80
CA PRO A 403 -28.46 22.66 -8.71
C PRO A 403 -27.16 22.44 -7.91
N LYS A 404 -27.17 21.59 -6.88
CA LYS A 404 -25.98 21.30 -6.06
C LYS A 404 -24.96 20.47 -6.83
N ILE A 405 -25.42 19.44 -7.57
CA ILE A 405 -24.56 18.64 -8.44
C ILE A 405 -23.95 19.51 -9.55
N ALA A 406 -24.79 20.34 -10.20
CA ALA A 406 -24.32 21.28 -11.21
C ALA A 406 -23.24 22.23 -10.65
N ALA A 407 -23.45 22.79 -9.47
CA ALA A 407 -22.46 23.68 -8.84
C ALA A 407 -21.12 23.00 -8.53
N VAL A 408 -21.15 21.70 -8.18
CA VAL A 408 -19.92 20.90 -7.97
C VAL A 408 -19.23 20.62 -9.31
N ILE A 409 -19.96 20.25 -10.35
CA ILE A 409 -19.42 20.02 -11.70
C ILE A 409 -18.82 21.32 -12.24
N ASP A 410 -19.49 22.45 -12.09
CA ASP A 410 -19.00 23.78 -12.52
C ASP A 410 -17.71 24.18 -11.80
N LEU A 411 -17.59 23.86 -10.50
CA LEU A 411 -16.36 24.09 -9.74
C LEU A 411 -15.20 23.31 -10.36
N VAL A 412 -15.40 22.01 -10.62
CA VAL A 412 -14.35 21.16 -11.20
C VAL A 412 -14.04 21.59 -12.64
N ASN A 413 -15.07 21.87 -13.44
CA ASN A 413 -14.91 22.31 -14.83
C ASN A 413 -14.09 23.61 -14.94
N SER A 414 -14.39 24.58 -14.08
CA SER A 414 -13.77 25.89 -14.16
C SER A 414 -12.30 25.93 -13.70
N ARG A 415 -11.88 25.00 -12.81
CA ARG A 415 -10.57 25.11 -12.15
C ARG A 415 -9.75 23.81 -12.13
N PHE A 416 -10.38 22.64 -12.13
CA PHE A 416 -9.73 21.37 -11.80
C PHE A 416 -9.96 20.25 -12.82
N GLN A 417 -10.51 20.53 -14.02
CA GLN A 417 -10.85 19.53 -15.04
C GLN A 417 -9.67 18.66 -15.50
N ALA A 418 -8.44 19.20 -15.45
CA ALA A 418 -7.24 18.45 -15.77
C ALA A 418 -6.83 17.50 -14.65
N LEU A 419 -7.19 17.77 -13.39
CA LEU A 419 -6.71 17.14 -12.17
C LEU A 419 -7.75 16.22 -11.54
N ILE A 420 -9.05 16.46 -11.79
CA ILE A 420 -10.16 15.75 -11.17
C ILE A 420 -11.09 15.19 -12.24
N LYS A 421 -11.42 13.91 -12.13
CA LYS A 421 -12.47 13.25 -12.87
C LYS A 421 -13.71 13.09 -11.98
N VAL A 422 -14.88 13.46 -12.49
CA VAL A 422 -16.14 13.42 -11.73
C VAL A 422 -16.95 12.20 -12.16
N HIS A 423 -17.42 11.43 -11.20
CA HIS A 423 -18.31 10.29 -11.39
C HIS A 423 -19.61 10.54 -10.65
N VAL A 424 -20.68 10.77 -11.39
CA VAL A 424 -22.03 10.88 -10.81
C VAL A 424 -22.66 9.48 -10.81
N ILE A 425 -23.01 9.00 -9.62
CA ILE A 425 -23.50 7.63 -9.41
C ILE A 425 -24.95 7.70 -8.96
N ALA A 426 -25.85 7.24 -9.83
CA ALA A 426 -27.28 7.24 -9.59
C ALA A 426 -27.84 5.83 -9.43
N THR A 427 -29.03 5.75 -8.88
CA THR A 427 -29.73 4.48 -8.66
C THR A 427 -30.60 4.07 -9.84
N SER A 428 -30.98 5.02 -10.72
CA SER A 428 -31.74 4.74 -11.95
C SER A 428 -31.49 5.81 -13.02
N ALA A 429 -31.64 5.42 -14.28
CA ALA A 429 -31.57 6.34 -15.42
C ALA A 429 -32.67 7.40 -15.40
N ASP A 430 -33.86 7.07 -14.90
CA ASP A 430 -34.99 8.01 -14.81
C ASP A 430 -34.76 9.07 -13.74
N ALA A 431 -34.09 8.74 -12.65
CA ALA A 431 -33.60 9.72 -11.67
C ALA A 431 -32.71 10.77 -12.34
N MET A 432 -31.75 10.34 -13.16
CA MET A 432 -30.86 11.25 -13.88
C MET A 432 -31.59 12.13 -14.90
N LYS A 433 -32.53 11.58 -15.66
CA LYS A 433 -33.33 12.35 -16.63
C LYS A 433 -34.16 13.44 -15.96
N SER A 434 -34.66 13.16 -14.75
CA SER A 434 -35.48 14.13 -14.00
C SER A 434 -34.69 15.37 -13.56
N TRP A 435 -33.35 15.29 -13.48
CA TRP A 435 -32.53 16.39 -12.98
C TRP A 435 -32.29 17.50 -13.96
N LYS A 436 -32.66 17.35 -15.25
CA LYS A 436 -32.43 18.37 -16.28
C LYS A 436 -31.05 19.05 -16.10
N LEU A 437 -30.01 18.26 -15.93
CA LEU A 437 -28.68 18.79 -15.89
C LEU A 437 -28.34 19.37 -17.28
N PRO A 438 -28.33 20.68 -17.48
CA PRO A 438 -28.22 21.28 -18.82
C PRO A 438 -26.94 20.88 -19.53
N PHE A 439 -25.88 20.55 -18.77
CA PHE A 439 -24.56 20.18 -19.28
C PHE A 439 -24.42 18.71 -19.65
N VAL A 440 -25.32 17.82 -19.20
CA VAL A 440 -25.17 16.37 -19.37
C VAL A 440 -25.73 15.89 -20.69
N ILE A 441 -26.64 16.65 -21.29
CA ILE A 441 -27.36 16.24 -22.50
C ILE A 441 -26.69 16.74 -23.79
N GLU A 442 -25.98 17.87 -23.76
CA GLU A 442 -25.48 18.53 -24.98
C GLU A 442 -23.95 18.50 -25.16
N ASN A 443 -23.15 18.31 -24.11
CA ASN A 443 -21.69 18.25 -24.23
C ASN A 443 -21.13 17.16 -23.34
N ALA A 444 -20.59 16.10 -23.93
CA ALA A 444 -19.78 15.10 -23.22
C ALA A 444 -18.53 15.81 -22.65
N LEU A 445 -18.54 16.14 -21.35
CA LEU A 445 -17.39 16.72 -20.67
C LEU A 445 -16.34 15.63 -20.44
N PRO A 446 -15.11 15.77 -20.93
CA PRO A 446 -14.10 14.69 -20.88
C PRO A 446 -13.74 14.22 -19.47
N PHE A 447 -14.05 15.05 -18.45
CA PHE A 447 -13.76 14.76 -17.04
C PHE A 447 -15.00 14.26 -16.29
N LEU A 448 -16.16 14.07 -16.94
CA LEU A 448 -17.43 13.69 -16.32
C LEU A 448 -17.95 12.36 -16.85
N ASP A 449 -18.08 11.36 -15.97
CA ASP A 449 -18.74 10.10 -16.25
C ASP A 449 -20.03 9.94 -15.45
N LEU A 450 -21.02 9.31 -16.06
CA LEU A 450 -22.32 9.01 -15.44
C LEU A 450 -22.48 7.50 -15.31
N HIS A 451 -22.81 7.05 -14.09
CA HIS A 451 -22.92 5.63 -13.78
C HIS A 451 -24.23 5.29 -13.09
N LEU A 452 -24.66 4.04 -13.25
CA LEU A 452 -25.78 3.45 -12.54
C LEU A 452 -25.30 2.39 -11.54
N ASP A 453 -25.89 2.43 -10.35
CA ASP A 453 -25.79 1.40 -9.31
C ASP A 453 -27.22 0.98 -8.91
N SER A 454 -27.91 0.27 -9.81
CA SER A 454 -29.30 -0.11 -9.66
C SER A 454 -29.54 -1.07 -8.50
N GLU A 455 -28.56 -1.87 -8.15
CA GLU A 455 -28.62 -2.80 -7.01
C GLU A 455 -28.18 -2.16 -5.68
N LEU A 456 -27.74 -0.91 -5.69
CA LEU A 456 -27.24 -0.18 -4.54
C LEU A 456 -26.03 -0.84 -3.85
N THR A 457 -25.27 -1.68 -4.55
CA THR A 457 -24.12 -2.39 -3.98
C THR A 457 -22.98 -1.43 -3.71
N PHE A 458 -22.70 -0.52 -4.65
CA PHE A 458 -21.68 0.50 -4.51
C PHE A 458 -22.09 1.58 -3.51
N HIS A 459 -23.35 2.03 -3.53
CA HIS A 459 -23.90 2.93 -2.53
C HIS A 459 -23.74 2.38 -1.10
N ARG A 460 -24.08 1.10 -0.86
CA ARG A 460 -23.95 0.48 0.46
C ARG A 460 -22.49 0.41 0.94
N ARG A 461 -21.54 0.12 0.04
CA ARG A 461 -20.10 0.09 0.39
C ARG A 461 -19.59 1.42 0.87
N TYR A 462 -20.13 2.52 0.36
CA TYR A 462 -19.77 3.88 0.76
C TYR A 462 -20.73 4.48 1.79
N GLY A 463 -21.69 3.69 2.31
CA GLY A 463 -22.69 4.17 3.27
C GLY A 463 -23.54 5.31 2.73
N SER A 464 -23.82 5.32 1.43
CA SER A 464 -24.40 6.45 0.71
C SER A 464 -25.89 6.31 0.44
N GLU A 465 -26.69 6.01 1.47
CA GLU A 465 -28.18 6.08 1.34
C GLU A 465 -28.67 7.50 1.08
N SER A 466 -27.96 8.50 1.59
CA SER A 466 -28.18 9.93 1.32
C SER A 466 -27.14 10.48 0.33
N PRO A 467 -27.42 11.63 -0.32
CA PRO A 467 -26.46 12.28 -1.21
C PRO A 467 -25.18 12.68 -0.49
N MET A 468 -24.02 12.27 -1.05
CA MET A 468 -22.70 12.55 -0.45
C MET A 468 -21.59 12.63 -1.49
N LEU A 469 -20.44 13.16 -1.05
CA LEU A 469 -19.23 13.27 -1.86
C LEU A 469 -18.09 12.48 -1.23
N TYR A 470 -17.35 11.79 -2.09
CA TYR A 470 -16.04 11.22 -1.80
C TYR A 470 -15.05 11.68 -2.85
N LEU A 471 -13.89 12.16 -2.44
CA LEU A 471 -12.78 12.40 -3.36
C LEU A 471 -11.69 11.36 -3.10
N VAL A 472 -11.43 10.54 -4.10
CA VAL A 472 -10.39 9.51 -4.09
C VAL A 472 -9.14 10.07 -4.74
N ARG A 473 -8.00 9.91 -4.07
CA ARG A 473 -6.68 10.37 -4.52
C ARG A 473 -6.10 9.42 -5.57
N PRO A 474 -5.06 9.83 -6.33
CA PRO A 474 -4.39 8.96 -7.31
C PRO A 474 -3.83 7.66 -6.71
N ASP A 475 -3.48 7.64 -5.42
CA ASP A 475 -3.01 6.45 -4.71
C ASP A 475 -4.14 5.55 -4.17
N GLY A 476 -5.40 5.82 -4.55
CA GLY A 476 -6.57 5.02 -4.20
C GLY A 476 -7.08 5.22 -2.77
N TYR A 477 -6.61 6.25 -2.06
CA TYR A 477 -7.12 6.60 -0.73
C TYR A 477 -8.13 7.74 -0.79
N ILE A 478 -9.11 7.71 0.11
CA ILE A 478 -10.11 8.77 0.23
C ILE A 478 -9.45 10.01 0.84
N GLY A 479 -9.31 11.08 0.06
CA GLY A 479 -8.79 12.35 0.54
C GLY A 479 -9.84 13.19 1.26
N PHE A 480 -11.09 13.13 0.79
CA PHE A 480 -12.19 13.92 1.34
C PHE A 480 -13.49 13.12 1.33
N ARG A 481 -14.32 13.31 2.37
CA ARG A 481 -15.71 12.85 2.37
C ARG A 481 -16.63 13.82 3.11
N THR A 482 -17.88 13.91 2.68
CA THR A 482 -18.92 14.70 3.35
C THR A 482 -20.31 14.12 3.11
N LEU A 483 -21.21 14.22 4.12
CA LEU A 483 -22.62 13.80 4.07
C LEU A 483 -23.53 14.71 3.23
N SER A 484 -22.99 15.67 2.49
CA SER A 484 -23.82 16.58 1.73
C SER A 484 -23.10 17.06 0.48
N ILE A 485 -23.83 17.23 -0.61
CA ILE A 485 -23.33 17.84 -1.83
C ILE A 485 -23.28 19.36 -1.62
N LYS A 486 -22.15 19.86 -1.08
CA LYS A 486 -21.87 21.29 -0.87
C LYS A 486 -20.62 21.67 -1.60
N LYS A 487 -20.76 22.60 -2.55
CA LYS A 487 -19.67 23.17 -3.34
C LYS A 487 -18.59 23.80 -2.43
N GLU A 488 -19.01 24.53 -1.40
CA GLU A 488 -18.14 25.27 -0.50
C GLU A 488 -17.19 24.33 0.26
N SER A 489 -17.74 23.27 0.86
CA SER A 489 -16.93 22.29 1.60
C SER A 489 -15.89 21.58 0.72
N LEU A 490 -16.28 21.25 -0.53
CA LEU A 490 -15.33 20.70 -1.49
C LEU A 490 -14.30 21.73 -1.90
N ALA A 491 -14.69 22.98 -2.20
CA ALA A 491 -13.78 24.04 -2.58
C ALA A 491 -12.75 24.34 -1.49
N ASP A 492 -13.18 24.40 -0.23
CA ASP A 492 -12.30 24.59 0.93
C ASP A 492 -11.23 23.48 1.00
N TYR A 493 -11.64 22.21 0.84
CA TYR A 493 -10.68 21.09 0.81
C TYR A 493 -9.75 21.20 -0.40
N LEU A 494 -10.29 21.42 -1.60
CA LEU A 494 -9.47 21.49 -2.83
C LEU A 494 -8.43 22.61 -2.74
N SER A 495 -8.73 23.75 -2.08
CA SER A 495 -7.78 24.84 -1.86
C SER A 495 -6.62 24.46 -0.94
N THR A 496 -6.74 23.40 -0.14
CA THR A 496 -5.62 22.88 0.68
C THR A 496 -4.69 21.96 -0.09
N ILE A 497 -5.21 21.33 -1.15
CA ILE A 497 -4.46 20.36 -1.95
C ILE A 497 -3.89 20.99 -3.21
N PHE A 498 -4.66 21.83 -3.91
CA PHE A 498 -4.28 22.42 -5.19
C PHE A 498 -3.96 23.91 -5.03
N SER A 499 -3.05 24.38 -5.88
CA SER A 499 -2.77 25.80 -6.05
C SER A 499 -3.96 26.51 -6.69
N ASN A 500 -4.13 27.80 -6.39
CA ASN A 500 -5.21 28.64 -6.94
C ASN A 500 -4.94 29.02 -8.39
#